data_46bd3c8b224410ffe9c46dca000f2c97
#
_entry.id   46bd3c8b224410ffe9c46dca000f2c97
#
_cell.length_a   1.000
_cell.length_b   1.000
_cell.length_c   1.000
_cell.angle_alpha   90.00
_cell.angle_beta   90.00
_cell.angle_gamma   90.00
#
_symmetry.space_group_name_H-M   'P 1'
#
loop_
_entity.id
_entity.type
_entity.pdbx_description
1 polymer ?
#
loop_
_entity_poly.entity_id
_entity_poly.type
_entity_poly.pdbx_seq_one_letter_code
_entity_poly.pdbx_strand_id
1 'polypeptide(L)'
;IPAYAFCKQMDDSTFVGKETLTRIILSDKTKNIEDAAFKGCKNLKICQIRKKTAPNLLSEALADSVTAIFVPLGCSDSYRTKKKWETFAFIEGEPLTVNVQIGKMGSLASELLRAGFQPKDVNFLTVEGKMDEADFTLIRDYMPNLVSIDMTNSNATAIPDYTFTQKKYAAAIGTTADPLANAIT
;
A
#
# COMPACT_ATOMS: atom_id res chain seq x y z
N ILE A 1 -19.96 3.46 10.81
CA ILE A 1 -20.43 3.24 9.44
C ILE A 1 -21.50 2.17 9.51
N PRO A 2 -22.74 2.43 9.08
CA PRO A 2 -23.83 1.50 9.21
C PRO A 2 -23.63 0.25 8.33
N ALA A 3 -24.35 -0.80 8.68
CA ALA A 3 -24.38 -2.03 7.88
C ALA A 3 -24.84 -1.74 6.44
N TYR A 4 -24.25 -2.44 5.48
CA TYR A 4 -24.56 -2.32 4.05
C TYR A 4 -24.36 -0.91 3.46
N ALA A 5 -23.59 -0.02 4.10
CA ALA A 5 -23.47 1.39 3.68
C ALA A 5 -23.03 1.57 2.22
N PHE A 6 -22.20 0.68 1.71
CA PHE A 6 -21.62 0.74 0.35
C PHE A 6 -21.86 -0.53 -0.46
N CYS A 7 -22.76 -1.39 -0.01
CA CYS A 7 -23.15 -2.58 -0.76
C CYS A 7 -24.66 -2.81 -0.70
N LYS A 8 -25.15 -3.60 -1.65
CA LYS A 8 -26.53 -4.10 -1.68
C LYS A 8 -26.49 -5.62 -1.63
N GLN A 9 -27.22 -6.20 -0.73
CA GLN A 9 -27.49 -7.63 -0.73
C GLN A 9 -28.52 -7.94 -1.80
N MET A 10 -28.22 -8.88 -2.68
CA MET A 10 -29.11 -9.30 -3.77
C MET A 10 -29.86 -10.58 -3.40
N ASP A 11 -29.19 -11.48 -2.66
CA ASP A 11 -29.73 -12.71 -2.10
C ASP A 11 -28.92 -13.10 -0.85
N ASP A 12 -29.16 -14.26 -0.25
CA ASP A 12 -28.53 -14.69 1.02
C ASP A 12 -26.99 -14.77 0.96
N SER A 13 -26.40 -14.84 -0.23
CA SER A 13 -24.95 -15.00 -0.44
C SER A 13 -24.32 -13.94 -1.34
N THR A 14 -25.12 -13.23 -2.14
CA THR A 14 -24.63 -12.32 -3.16
C THR A 14 -24.70 -10.86 -2.72
N PHE A 15 -23.55 -10.20 -2.74
CA PHE A 15 -23.41 -8.78 -2.42
C PHE A 15 -22.82 -8.02 -3.61
N VAL A 16 -23.46 -6.92 -3.97
CA VAL A 16 -22.96 -5.99 -4.99
C VAL A 16 -22.52 -4.70 -4.29
N GLY A 17 -21.22 -4.49 -4.22
CA GLY A 17 -20.62 -3.30 -3.64
C GLY A 17 -20.42 -2.19 -4.67
N LYS A 18 -20.05 -1.02 -4.18
CA LYS A 18 -19.74 0.13 -5.02
C LYS A 18 -18.39 -0.08 -5.73
N GLU A 19 -18.43 -0.44 -7.01
CA GLU A 19 -17.23 -0.78 -7.79
C GLU A 19 -16.32 0.42 -8.06
N THR A 20 -16.85 1.64 -8.08
CA THR A 20 -16.05 2.87 -8.27
C THR A 20 -15.28 3.29 -7.01
N LEU A 21 -15.55 2.66 -5.86
CA LEU A 21 -14.88 2.99 -4.61
C LEU A 21 -13.52 2.31 -4.53
N THR A 22 -12.43 3.07 -4.55
CA THR A 22 -11.05 2.56 -4.51
C THR A 22 -10.34 2.84 -3.20
N ARG A 23 -10.75 3.88 -2.48
CA ARG A 23 -10.17 4.32 -1.21
C ARG A 23 -11.23 4.84 -0.27
N ILE A 24 -11.05 4.58 1.03
CA ILE A 24 -11.84 5.20 2.10
C ILE A 24 -10.92 5.85 3.13
N ILE A 25 -11.41 6.94 3.73
CA ILE A 25 -10.74 7.59 4.86
C ILE A 25 -11.75 7.65 6.00
N LEU A 26 -11.44 7.00 7.10
CA LEU A 26 -12.26 6.97 8.30
C LEU A 26 -11.75 7.99 9.31
N SER A 27 -12.66 8.77 9.86
CA SER A 27 -12.31 9.80 10.85
C SER A 27 -11.92 9.17 12.20
N ASP A 28 -11.28 9.97 13.04
CA ASP A 28 -10.96 9.64 14.45
C ASP A 28 -12.20 9.36 15.30
N LYS A 29 -13.38 9.83 14.87
CA LYS A 29 -14.68 9.63 15.53
C LYS A 29 -15.35 8.31 15.17
N THR A 30 -14.82 7.55 14.21
CA THR A 30 -15.40 6.27 13.80
C THR A 30 -15.34 5.28 14.96
N LYS A 31 -16.52 4.85 15.45
CA LYS A 31 -16.63 3.87 16.54
C LYS A 31 -16.78 2.45 16.03
N ASN A 32 -17.64 2.26 15.03
CA ASN A 32 -17.98 0.96 14.47
C ASN A 32 -17.93 1.00 12.95
N ILE A 33 -17.50 -0.10 12.35
CA ILE A 33 -17.75 -0.47 10.95
C ILE A 33 -18.64 -1.71 11.03
N GLU A 34 -19.92 -1.54 10.65
CA GLU A 34 -20.94 -2.55 10.88
C GLU A 34 -20.96 -3.59 9.77
N ASP A 35 -21.82 -4.62 9.92
CA ASP A 35 -21.85 -5.80 9.07
C ASP A 35 -21.93 -5.44 7.60
N ALA A 36 -21.08 -6.06 6.79
CA ALA A 36 -21.05 -5.95 5.35
C ALA A 36 -20.98 -4.51 4.80
N ALA A 37 -20.52 -3.53 5.62
CA ALA A 37 -20.51 -2.11 5.23
C ALA A 37 -19.82 -1.85 3.88
N PHE A 38 -18.76 -2.60 3.57
CA PHE A 38 -18.00 -2.50 2.32
C PHE A 38 -17.92 -3.82 1.56
N LYS A 39 -18.73 -4.82 1.94
CA LYS A 39 -18.73 -6.12 1.26
C LYS A 39 -19.03 -5.97 -0.23
N GLY A 40 -18.32 -6.69 -1.09
CA GLY A 40 -18.50 -6.63 -2.54
C GLY A 40 -17.93 -5.38 -3.22
N CYS A 41 -17.29 -4.45 -2.49
CA CYS A 41 -16.57 -3.31 -3.07
C CYS A 41 -15.22 -3.78 -3.66
N LYS A 42 -15.26 -4.46 -4.81
CA LYS A 42 -14.14 -5.20 -5.42
C LYS A 42 -12.90 -4.35 -5.72
N ASN A 43 -13.06 -3.04 -5.92
CA ASN A 43 -11.98 -2.13 -6.24
C ASN A 43 -11.49 -1.32 -5.02
N LEU A 44 -12.06 -1.53 -3.84
CA LEU A 44 -11.61 -0.89 -2.61
C LEU A 44 -10.28 -1.53 -2.17
N LYS A 45 -9.19 -0.82 -2.38
CA LYS A 45 -7.83 -1.29 -2.06
C LYS A 45 -7.24 -0.65 -0.82
N ILE A 46 -7.65 0.57 -0.51
CA ILE A 46 -7.02 1.41 0.50
C ILE A 46 -8.04 1.81 1.57
N CYS A 47 -7.72 1.51 2.82
CA CYS A 47 -8.45 1.99 3.99
C CYS A 47 -7.50 2.82 4.87
N GLN A 48 -7.72 4.13 4.97
CA GLN A 48 -7.00 4.99 5.89
C GLN A 48 -7.85 5.26 7.13
N ILE A 49 -7.32 5.05 8.30
CA ILE A 49 -8.05 5.23 9.57
C ILE A 49 -7.30 6.24 10.43
N ARG A 50 -7.93 7.38 10.72
CA ARG A 50 -7.31 8.47 11.50
C ARG A 50 -7.44 8.29 13.02
N LYS A 51 -8.12 7.24 13.46
CA LYS A 51 -8.31 6.94 14.88
C LYS A 51 -7.09 6.20 15.45
N LYS A 52 -6.63 6.61 16.62
CA LYS A 52 -5.47 5.98 17.29
C LYS A 52 -5.75 4.58 17.84
N THR A 53 -7.02 4.26 18.09
CA THR A 53 -7.45 2.93 18.55
C THR A 53 -8.39 2.31 17.52
N ALA A 54 -8.26 1.03 17.23
CA ALA A 54 -9.07 0.37 16.22
C ALA A 54 -10.58 0.52 16.52
N PRO A 55 -11.41 0.93 15.54
CA PRO A 55 -12.86 0.87 15.68
C PRO A 55 -13.33 -0.59 15.83
N ASN A 56 -14.55 -0.81 16.27
CA ASN A 56 -15.13 -2.14 16.23
C ASN A 56 -15.37 -2.53 14.77
N LEU A 57 -14.93 -3.72 14.40
CA LEU A 57 -15.12 -4.29 13.08
C LEU A 57 -16.12 -5.45 13.20
N LEU A 58 -17.30 -5.30 12.59
CA LEU A 58 -18.31 -6.35 12.61
C LEU A 58 -18.08 -7.36 11.49
N SER A 59 -18.99 -8.28 11.29
CA SER A 59 -18.78 -9.38 10.36
C SER A 59 -18.72 -8.86 8.92
N GLU A 60 -17.72 -9.33 8.15
CA GLU A 60 -17.56 -9.00 6.73
C GLU A 60 -17.63 -7.49 6.41
N ALA A 61 -17.28 -6.65 7.41
CA ALA A 61 -17.46 -5.21 7.34
C ALA A 61 -16.53 -4.52 6.34
N LEU A 62 -15.32 -5.05 6.13
CA LEU A 62 -14.39 -4.60 5.09
C LEU A 62 -14.46 -5.52 3.86
N ALA A 63 -14.14 -4.97 2.70
CA ALA A 63 -14.02 -5.74 1.48
C ALA A 63 -12.75 -6.60 1.52
N ASP A 64 -12.83 -7.83 1.01
CA ASP A 64 -11.67 -8.74 0.88
C ASP A 64 -10.56 -8.18 -0.05
N SER A 65 -10.94 -7.20 -0.86
CA SER A 65 -10.03 -6.52 -1.79
C SER A 65 -9.12 -5.46 -1.14
N VAL A 66 -9.33 -5.13 0.15
CA VAL A 66 -8.48 -4.15 0.87
C VAL A 66 -7.09 -4.74 1.10
N THR A 67 -6.09 -4.12 0.50
CA THR A 67 -4.69 -4.57 0.55
C THR A 67 -3.80 -3.66 1.39
N ALA A 68 -4.20 -2.41 1.63
CA ALA A 68 -3.45 -1.46 2.43
C ALA A 68 -4.34 -0.77 3.46
N ILE A 69 -3.96 -0.88 4.74
CA ILE A 69 -4.63 -0.21 5.85
C ILE A 69 -3.64 0.73 6.51
N PHE A 70 -3.90 2.04 6.37
CA PHE A 70 -3.10 3.07 7.02
C PHE A 70 -3.69 3.42 8.38
N VAL A 71 -2.83 3.48 9.39
CA VAL A 71 -3.18 3.85 10.77
C VAL A 71 -2.25 4.95 11.27
N PRO A 72 -2.62 5.73 12.30
CA PRO A 72 -1.72 6.75 12.84
C PRO A 72 -0.40 6.15 13.33
N LEU A 73 0.67 6.94 13.22
CA LEU A 73 2.02 6.55 13.62
C LEU A 73 2.04 6.03 15.07
N GLY A 74 2.71 4.91 15.31
CA GLY A 74 2.81 4.24 16.61
C GLY A 74 1.54 3.56 17.09
N CYS A 75 0.55 3.33 16.21
CA CYS A 75 -0.75 2.77 16.62
C CYS A 75 -1.02 1.35 16.10
N SER A 76 -0.17 0.77 15.26
CA SER A 76 -0.42 -0.55 14.66
C SER A 76 -0.63 -1.65 15.72
N ASP A 77 0.10 -1.63 16.83
CA ASP A 77 -0.03 -2.62 17.90
C ASP A 77 -1.41 -2.58 18.56
N SER A 78 -1.99 -1.39 18.74
CA SER A 78 -3.34 -1.25 19.28
C SER A 78 -4.42 -1.83 18.34
N TYR A 79 -4.13 -1.89 17.06
CA TYR A 79 -4.99 -2.53 16.06
C TYR A 79 -4.80 -4.05 16.05
N ARG A 80 -3.56 -4.55 16.05
CA ARG A 80 -3.25 -5.99 16.05
C ARG A 80 -3.81 -6.75 17.25
N THR A 81 -3.94 -6.09 18.38
CA THR A 81 -4.50 -6.70 19.60
C THR A 81 -6.02 -6.74 19.62
N LYS A 82 -6.70 -6.09 18.67
CA LYS A 82 -8.16 -6.02 18.63
C LYS A 82 -8.74 -7.06 17.69
N LYS A 83 -9.74 -7.83 18.21
CA LYS A 83 -10.44 -8.88 17.47
C LYS A 83 -10.89 -8.43 16.07
N LYS A 84 -10.66 -9.26 15.07
CA LYS A 84 -10.90 -9.07 13.63
C LYS A 84 -9.93 -8.12 12.93
N TRP A 85 -9.09 -7.39 13.66
CA TRP A 85 -8.03 -6.58 13.09
C TRP A 85 -6.69 -7.31 13.06
N GLU A 86 -6.50 -8.34 13.86
CA GLU A 86 -5.26 -9.12 14.03
C GLU A 86 -4.73 -9.76 12.74
N THR A 87 -5.60 -9.98 11.76
CA THR A 87 -5.24 -10.59 10.46
C THR A 87 -4.72 -9.61 9.42
N PHE A 88 -4.87 -8.31 9.68
CA PHE A 88 -4.46 -7.29 8.71
C PHE A 88 -3.02 -6.82 8.92
N ALA A 89 -2.36 -6.49 7.81
CA ALA A 89 -1.11 -5.73 7.83
C ALA A 89 -1.42 -4.22 7.87
N PHE A 90 -0.66 -3.48 8.69
CA PHE A 90 -0.85 -2.03 8.85
C PHE A 90 0.39 -1.28 8.38
N ILE A 91 0.14 -0.13 7.74
CA ILE A 91 1.14 0.87 7.38
C ILE A 91 0.93 2.07 8.31
N GLU A 92 1.95 2.46 9.04
CA GLU A 92 1.86 3.57 9.99
C GLU A 92 2.14 4.91 9.33
N GLY A 93 1.39 5.93 9.73
CA GLY A 93 1.52 7.29 9.24
C GLY A 93 0.53 7.67 8.15
N GLU A 94 0.69 8.89 7.65
CA GLU A 94 -0.10 9.38 6.51
C GLU A 94 0.50 8.81 5.20
N PRO A 95 -0.35 8.45 4.23
CA PRO A 95 0.13 7.96 2.94
C PRO A 95 1.05 8.98 2.24
N LEU A 96 2.27 8.56 1.93
CA LEU A 96 3.27 9.39 1.26
C LEU A 96 3.24 9.15 -0.25
N THR A 97 2.96 10.22 -1.00
CA THR A 97 3.02 10.23 -2.47
C THR A 97 4.25 10.98 -2.93
N VAL A 98 5.05 10.35 -3.80
CA VAL A 98 6.27 10.93 -4.33
C VAL A 98 6.29 10.81 -5.85
N ASN A 99 6.65 11.90 -6.53
CA ASN A 99 6.90 11.91 -7.96
C ASN A 99 8.40 12.12 -8.18
N VAL A 100 9.02 11.25 -8.97
CA VAL A 100 10.46 11.27 -9.24
C VAL A 100 10.71 11.25 -10.73
N GLN A 101 11.61 12.14 -11.16
CA GLN A 101 12.15 12.12 -12.52
C GLN A 101 13.56 11.53 -12.49
N ILE A 102 13.75 10.41 -13.19
CA ILE A 102 15.02 9.71 -13.28
C ILE A 102 15.75 10.15 -14.56
N GLY A 103 16.81 10.93 -14.40
CA GLY A 103 17.65 11.37 -15.52
C GLY A 103 18.68 10.32 -15.95
N LYS A 104 19.15 9.49 -15.02
CA LYS A 104 20.15 8.45 -15.21
C LYS A 104 19.63 7.11 -14.72
N MET A 105 19.84 6.04 -15.48
CA MET A 105 19.51 4.67 -15.08
C MET A 105 20.12 4.31 -13.73
N GLY A 106 19.37 3.59 -12.89
CA GLY A 106 19.82 3.18 -11.55
C GLY A 106 19.86 4.28 -10.51
N SER A 107 19.26 5.44 -10.76
CA SER A 107 19.34 6.58 -9.85
C SER A 107 18.11 6.83 -8.99
N LEU A 108 17.08 5.96 -9.02
CA LEU A 108 15.86 6.15 -8.23
C LEU A 108 16.17 6.33 -6.74
N ALA A 109 17.10 5.52 -6.18
CA ALA A 109 17.49 5.62 -4.77
C ALA A 109 18.05 7.01 -4.45
N SER A 110 19.02 7.49 -5.26
CA SER A 110 19.65 8.79 -5.06
C SER A 110 18.69 9.95 -5.26
N GLU A 111 17.77 9.85 -6.21
CA GLU A 111 16.77 10.90 -6.43
C GLU A 111 15.76 10.98 -5.28
N LEU A 112 15.30 9.84 -4.73
CA LEU A 112 14.47 9.82 -3.53
C LEU A 112 15.16 10.44 -2.33
N LEU A 113 16.40 10.02 -2.06
CA LEU A 113 17.19 10.55 -0.93
C LEU A 113 17.50 12.04 -1.08
N ARG A 114 17.84 12.49 -2.29
CA ARG A 114 18.08 13.92 -2.60
C ARG A 114 16.81 14.76 -2.37
N ALA A 115 15.64 14.20 -2.65
CA ALA A 115 14.36 14.85 -2.37
C ALA A 115 13.93 14.75 -0.89
N GLY A 116 14.73 14.11 -0.03
CA GLY A 116 14.46 13.97 1.40
C GLY A 116 13.57 12.80 1.79
N PHE A 117 13.33 11.85 0.87
CA PHE A 117 12.48 10.71 1.12
C PHE A 117 13.29 9.43 1.34
N GLN A 118 12.90 8.66 2.36
CA GLN A 118 13.44 7.31 2.51
C GLN A 118 12.59 6.34 1.66
N PRO A 119 13.19 5.47 0.85
CA PRO A 119 12.45 4.51 0.01
C PRO A 119 11.40 3.70 0.78
N LYS A 120 11.74 3.25 1.98
CA LYS A 120 10.84 2.45 2.84
C LYS A 120 9.54 3.15 3.25
N ASP A 121 9.52 4.50 3.22
CA ASP A 121 8.39 5.30 3.69
C ASP A 121 7.42 5.67 2.54
N VAL A 122 7.83 5.46 1.28
CA VAL A 122 7.03 5.79 0.10
C VAL A 122 5.92 4.77 -0.10
N ASN A 123 4.69 5.26 -0.27
CA ASN A 123 3.51 4.41 -0.48
C ASN A 123 2.97 4.50 -1.92
N PHE A 124 3.03 5.67 -2.51
CA PHE A 124 2.59 5.93 -3.88
C PHE A 124 3.72 6.60 -4.64
N LEU A 125 4.21 5.94 -5.67
CA LEU A 125 5.34 6.40 -6.45
C LEU A 125 4.93 6.63 -7.90
N THR A 126 5.23 7.81 -8.44
CA THR A 126 5.22 8.07 -9.87
C THR A 126 6.67 8.21 -10.34
N VAL A 127 7.04 7.45 -11.35
CA VAL A 127 8.39 7.48 -11.94
C VAL A 127 8.33 7.92 -13.38
N GLU A 128 9.11 8.93 -13.70
CA GLU A 128 9.32 9.40 -15.07
C GLU A 128 10.79 9.19 -15.46
N GLY A 129 11.03 8.89 -16.74
CA GLY A 129 12.38 8.82 -17.31
C GLY A 129 12.99 7.42 -17.33
N LYS A 130 14.29 7.30 -17.06
CA LYS A 130 15.08 6.11 -17.41
C LYS A 130 15.25 5.17 -16.22
N MET A 131 14.59 4.02 -16.29
CA MET A 131 14.69 2.94 -15.29
C MET A 131 15.56 1.78 -15.80
N ASP A 132 16.22 1.09 -14.87
CA ASP A 132 16.94 -0.15 -15.10
C ASP A 132 16.72 -1.16 -13.95
N GLU A 133 17.47 -2.28 -13.98
CA GLU A 133 17.34 -3.35 -13.01
C GLU A 133 17.64 -2.91 -11.56
N ALA A 134 18.56 -1.93 -11.37
CA ALA A 134 18.88 -1.42 -10.04
C ALA A 134 17.69 -0.66 -9.42
N ASP A 135 16.94 0.10 -10.24
CA ASP A 135 15.73 0.80 -9.81
C ASP A 135 14.62 -0.20 -9.41
N PHE A 136 14.44 -1.26 -10.19
CA PHE A 136 13.50 -2.33 -9.84
C PHE A 136 13.92 -3.13 -8.60
N THR A 137 15.21 -3.33 -8.39
CA THR A 137 15.75 -3.94 -7.17
C THR A 137 15.47 -3.08 -5.94
N LEU A 138 15.61 -1.75 -6.05
CA LEU A 138 15.20 -0.83 -4.99
C LEU A 138 13.73 -0.98 -4.64
N ILE A 139 12.86 -0.98 -5.65
CA ILE A 139 11.42 -1.13 -5.47
C ILE A 139 11.09 -2.43 -4.74
N ARG A 140 11.67 -3.54 -5.17
CA ARG A 140 11.43 -4.87 -4.60
C ARG A 140 11.91 -5.01 -3.16
N ASP A 141 13.14 -4.59 -2.89
CA ASP A 141 13.84 -4.96 -1.66
C ASP A 141 13.80 -3.87 -0.57
N TYR A 142 13.63 -2.60 -0.97
CA TYR A 142 13.75 -1.46 -0.06
C TYR A 142 12.51 -0.57 0.03
N MET A 143 11.42 -0.91 -0.69
CA MET A 143 10.14 -0.19 -0.63
C MET A 143 9.00 -1.10 -0.13
N PRO A 144 9.08 -1.64 1.10
CA PRO A 144 8.12 -2.62 1.62
C PRO A 144 6.71 -2.05 1.79
N ASN A 145 6.58 -0.73 1.89
CA ASN A 145 5.30 -0.03 2.08
C ASN A 145 4.72 0.53 0.78
N LEU A 146 5.33 0.20 -0.38
CA LEU A 146 4.83 0.64 -1.67
C LEU A 146 3.49 -0.04 -1.99
N VAL A 147 2.46 0.78 -2.19
CA VAL A 147 1.08 0.34 -2.49
C VAL A 147 0.77 0.44 -3.98
N SER A 148 1.30 1.48 -4.62
CA SER A 148 1.07 1.74 -6.04
C SER A 148 2.28 2.41 -6.67
N ILE A 149 2.57 2.01 -7.90
CA ILE A 149 3.58 2.65 -8.74
C ILE A 149 2.96 3.01 -10.09
N ASP A 150 3.20 4.24 -10.53
CA ASP A 150 2.89 4.72 -11.87
C ASP A 150 4.20 4.92 -12.65
N MET A 151 4.35 4.18 -13.74
CA MET A 151 5.51 4.22 -14.63
C MET A 151 5.11 4.61 -16.05
N THR A 152 3.94 5.23 -16.23
CA THR A 152 3.39 5.56 -17.55
C THR A 152 4.36 6.39 -18.39
N ASN A 153 5.10 7.29 -17.76
CA ASN A 153 6.08 8.18 -18.42
C ASN A 153 7.54 7.68 -18.25
N SER A 154 7.74 6.42 -17.87
CA SER A 154 9.06 5.82 -17.83
C SER A 154 9.42 5.17 -19.18
N ASN A 155 10.71 4.91 -19.39
CA ASN A 155 11.17 4.14 -20.54
C ASN A 155 11.28 2.64 -20.25
N ALA A 156 10.69 2.15 -19.18
CA ALA A 156 10.70 0.74 -18.84
C ALA A 156 9.93 -0.05 -19.92
N THR A 157 10.65 -0.77 -20.75
CA THR A 157 10.07 -1.62 -21.81
C THR A 157 9.71 -3.02 -21.33
N ALA A 158 10.26 -3.42 -20.18
CA ALA A 158 9.97 -4.66 -19.48
C ALA A 158 10.13 -4.48 -17.97
N ILE A 159 9.35 -5.21 -17.23
CA ILE A 159 9.51 -5.33 -15.77
C ILE A 159 10.30 -6.61 -15.53
N PRO A 160 11.47 -6.54 -14.86
CA PRO A 160 12.26 -7.73 -14.56
C PRO A 160 11.48 -8.76 -13.76
N ASP A 161 11.82 -10.02 -13.94
CA ASP A 161 11.23 -11.11 -13.18
C ASP A 161 11.38 -10.87 -11.66
N TYR A 162 10.36 -11.24 -10.92
CA TYR A 162 10.33 -11.12 -9.45
C TYR A 162 10.37 -9.68 -8.89
N THR A 163 10.21 -8.64 -9.69
CA THR A 163 10.21 -7.23 -9.21
C THR A 163 9.23 -6.99 -8.06
N PHE A 164 8.06 -7.62 -8.09
CA PHE A 164 7.03 -7.46 -7.06
C PHE A 164 6.88 -8.67 -6.13
N THR A 165 7.92 -9.52 -6.01
CA THR A 165 7.93 -10.65 -5.09
C THR A 165 8.45 -10.25 -3.70
N GLN A 166 8.22 -11.11 -2.71
CA GLN A 166 8.80 -10.89 -1.39
C GLN A 166 10.33 -11.07 -1.40
N LYS A 167 11.02 -10.28 -0.58
CA LYS A 167 12.49 -10.24 -0.45
C LYS A 167 13.15 -11.62 -0.30
N LYS A 168 12.51 -12.57 0.40
CA LYS A 168 13.04 -13.94 0.57
C LYS A 168 13.28 -14.66 -0.75
N TYR A 169 12.48 -14.39 -1.78
CA TYR A 169 12.67 -14.97 -3.11
C TYR A 169 13.77 -14.25 -3.89
N ALA A 170 13.89 -12.94 -3.72
CA ALA A 170 14.95 -12.15 -4.31
C ALA A 170 16.34 -12.61 -3.85
N ALA A 171 16.51 -12.88 -2.56
CA ALA A 171 17.76 -13.39 -2.01
C ALA A 171 18.16 -14.77 -2.61
N ALA A 172 17.18 -15.63 -2.89
CA ALA A 172 17.42 -16.95 -3.51
C ALA A 172 17.89 -16.86 -4.97
N ILE A 173 17.65 -15.74 -5.65
CA ILE A 173 18.01 -15.50 -7.06
C ILE A 173 19.39 -14.83 -7.20
N GLY A 174 20.00 -14.42 -6.10
CA GLY A 174 21.39 -13.92 -6.10
C GLY A 174 21.54 -12.44 -6.52
N THR A 175 20.51 -11.62 -6.36
CA THR A 175 20.64 -10.17 -6.53
C THR A 175 21.39 -9.55 -5.35
N THR A 176 22.62 -9.06 -5.58
CA THR A 176 23.58 -8.74 -4.52
C THR A 176 23.93 -7.26 -4.38
N ALA A 177 23.53 -6.39 -5.28
CA ALA A 177 23.85 -4.97 -5.17
C ALA A 177 22.85 -4.24 -4.27
N ASP A 178 23.35 -3.65 -3.18
CA ASP A 178 22.55 -2.72 -2.36
C ASP A 178 22.48 -1.35 -3.05
N PRO A 179 21.34 -0.97 -3.63
CA PRO A 179 21.20 0.30 -4.34
C PRO A 179 21.32 1.51 -3.41
N LEU A 180 21.13 1.34 -2.09
CA LEU A 180 21.27 2.43 -1.11
C LEU A 180 22.72 2.69 -0.76
N ALA A 181 23.59 1.68 -0.82
CA ALA A 181 25.01 1.83 -0.51
C ALA A 181 25.73 2.79 -1.50
N ASN A 182 25.27 2.84 -2.76
CA ASN A 182 25.85 3.68 -3.80
C ASN A 182 25.14 5.06 -3.92
N ALA A 183 24.07 5.30 -3.18
CA ALA A 183 23.31 6.55 -3.27
C ALA A 183 23.81 7.65 -2.31
N ILE A 184 24.72 7.29 -1.39
CA ILE A 184 25.22 8.18 -0.31
C ILE A 184 26.62 8.74 -0.64
N THR A 185 27.26 8.33 -1.73
CA THR A 185 28.53 8.86 -2.21
C THR A 185 28.31 9.92 -3.28
#